data_3c529a00276d791b8314d1e595bebb0a
#
_entry.id   3c529a00276d791b8314d1e595bebb0a
#
_cell.length_a   1.000
_cell.length_b   1.000
_cell.length_c   1.000
_cell.angle_alpha   90.00
_cell.angle_beta   90.00
_cell.angle_gamma   90.00
#
_symmetry.space_group_name_H-M   'P 1'
#
loop_
_entity.id
_entity.type
_entity.pdbx_description
1 polymer ?
#
loop_
_entity_poly.entity_id
_entity_poly.type
_entity_poly.pdbx_seq_one_letter_code
_entity_poly.pdbx_strand_id
1 'polypeptide(L)'
;MHVGNDVVDLRDPSNQPDAIHPRFDARAFTASELRELCGSASPHRRRWTLWAAKESTYKAAKKLDPTVRFFPREFVVEGLDEEGAEVHHSAGRFIVRLRHCDEWVHAVATPRSRLGRRRSVITRSPWPGSAEVRSIERARGNPSEVARDLAMDSIASGMAVARKDVELEARGRIPEVRMRDAQLRVDLSLSHDGQYVAWAWAGTRHP
;
A
#
# COMPACT_ATOMS: atom_id res chain seq x y z
N MET A 1 -15.04 -0.58 -1.91
CA MET A 1 -13.92 0.28 -1.48
C MET A 1 -12.66 -0.42 -1.89
N HIS A 2 -11.72 0.27 -2.57
CA HIS A 2 -10.47 -0.38 -3.02
C HIS A 2 -9.31 0.09 -2.16
N VAL A 3 -8.42 -0.85 -1.83
CA VAL A 3 -7.23 -0.62 -1.04
C VAL A 3 -5.99 -1.10 -1.80
N GLY A 4 -4.92 -0.34 -1.72
CA GLY A 4 -3.60 -0.78 -2.14
C GLY A 4 -2.62 -0.60 -1.00
N ASN A 5 -1.61 -1.45 -0.91
CA ASN A 5 -0.54 -1.26 0.07
C ASN A 5 0.81 -1.59 -0.53
N ASP A 6 1.83 -0.99 0.06
CA ASP A 6 3.21 -1.30 -0.28
C ASP A 6 4.11 -1.17 0.96
N VAL A 7 5.06 -2.08 1.10
CA VAL A 7 6.09 -2.05 2.15
C VAL A 7 7.46 -2.04 1.50
N VAL A 8 8.37 -1.25 2.04
CA VAL A 8 9.77 -1.20 1.62
C VAL A 8 10.67 -1.42 2.85
N ASP A 9 11.55 -2.40 2.75
CA ASP A 9 12.61 -2.67 3.73
C ASP A 9 13.78 -1.71 3.48
N LEU A 10 13.95 -0.73 4.37
CA LEU A 10 15.02 0.27 4.26
C LEU A 10 16.42 -0.30 4.46
N ARG A 11 16.52 -1.52 4.98
CA ARG A 11 17.79 -2.22 5.24
C ARG A 11 18.10 -3.30 4.19
N ASP A 12 17.18 -3.58 3.28
CA ASP A 12 17.46 -4.54 2.21
C ASP A 12 18.65 -4.04 1.37
N PRO A 13 19.64 -4.89 1.07
CA PRO A 13 20.79 -4.51 0.27
C PRO A 13 20.43 -3.91 -1.09
N SER A 14 19.35 -4.38 -1.72
CA SER A 14 18.91 -3.87 -3.03
C SER A 14 18.32 -2.44 -2.96
N ASN A 15 17.92 -2.01 -1.77
CA ASN A 15 17.34 -0.70 -1.53
C ASN A 15 18.38 0.33 -1.07
N GLN A 16 19.66 -0.07 -0.87
CA GLN A 16 20.71 0.84 -0.44
C GLN A 16 21.11 1.83 -1.56
N PRO A 17 21.59 3.04 -1.22
CA PRO A 17 21.91 4.08 -2.19
C PRO A 17 22.88 3.65 -3.28
N ASP A 18 23.83 2.79 -2.96
CA ASP A 18 24.84 2.25 -3.87
C ASP A 18 24.32 1.14 -4.80
N ALA A 19 23.22 0.47 -4.42
CA ALA A 19 22.53 -0.53 -5.24
C ALA A 19 21.50 0.08 -6.21
N ILE A 20 21.08 1.32 -5.98
CA ILE A 20 20.05 1.97 -6.80
C ILE A 20 20.62 2.38 -8.15
N HIS A 21 19.95 1.98 -9.23
CA HIS A 21 20.35 2.40 -10.56
C HIS A 21 20.40 3.94 -10.68
N PRO A 22 21.46 4.56 -11.24
CA PRO A 22 21.64 6.02 -11.30
C PRO A 22 20.49 6.81 -11.96
N ARG A 23 19.71 6.17 -12.82
CA ARG A 23 18.54 6.79 -13.47
C ARG A 23 17.22 6.49 -12.77
N PHE A 24 17.24 5.82 -11.61
CA PHE A 24 16.02 5.43 -10.91
C PHE A 24 15.19 6.65 -10.53
N ASP A 25 15.77 7.59 -9.81
CA ASP A 25 15.07 8.79 -9.32
C ASP A 25 14.46 9.59 -10.47
N ALA A 26 15.20 9.80 -11.54
CA ALA A 26 14.73 10.53 -12.72
C ALA A 26 13.58 9.83 -13.47
N ARG A 27 13.47 8.51 -13.36
CA ARG A 27 12.38 7.71 -13.95
C ARG A 27 11.18 7.59 -13.03
N ALA A 28 11.41 7.59 -11.71
CA ALA A 28 10.39 7.34 -10.72
C ALA A 28 9.67 8.61 -10.26
N PHE A 29 10.39 9.74 -10.19
CA PHE A 29 9.91 10.94 -9.53
C PHE A 29 9.75 12.13 -10.47
N THR A 30 8.78 13.00 -10.15
CA THR A 30 8.57 14.29 -10.81
C THR A 30 9.64 15.30 -10.36
N ALA A 31 9.75 16.43 -11.07
CA ALA A 31 10.71 17.48 -10.70
C ALA A 31 10.43 18.07 -9.30
N SER A 32 9.17 18.14 -8.85
CA SER A 32 8.81 18.58 -7.49
C SER A 32 9.25 17.58 -6.44
N GLU A 33 8.97 16.30 -6.65
CA GLU A 33 9.36 15.22 -5.75
C GLU A 33 10.89 15.08 -5.65
N LEU A 34 11.62 15.31 -6.74
CA LEU A 34 13.09 15.33 -6.72
C LEU A 34 13.64 16.49 -5.88
N ARG A 35 13.02 17.68 -5.93
CA ARG A 35 13.43 18.79 -5.05
C ARG A 35 13.18 18.46 -3.57
N GLU A 36 12.04 17.86 -3.26
CA GLU A 36 11.74 17.40 -1.89
C GLU A 36 12.72 16.32 -1.41
N LEU A 37 13.07 15.39 -2.30
CA LEU A 37 14.04 14.34 -2.01
C LEU A 37 15.41 14.93 -1.68
N CYS A 38 15.90 15.86 -2.51
CA CYS A 38 17.20 16.53 -2.31
C CYS A 38 17.23 17.42 -1.07
N GLY A 39 16.09 18.02 -0.68
CA GLY A 39 15.97 18.87 0.51
C GLY A 39 15.70 18.12 1.81
N SER A 40 15.51 16.79 1.74
CA SER A 40 15.18 15.98 2.92
C SER A 40 16.39 15.73 3.82
N ALA A 41 16.19 15.78 5.14
CA ALA A 41 17.19 15.34 6.13
C ALA A 41 17.50 13.83 6.04
N SER A 42 16.60 13.04 5.45
CA SER A 42 16.75 11.60 5.24
C SER A 42 16.37 11.22 3.82
N PRO A 43 17.23 11.51 2.79
CA PRO A 43 16.90 11.29 1.38
C PRO A 43 16.60 9.82 1.07
N HIS A 44 17.29 8.89 1.71
CA HIS A 44 17.05 7.46 1.56
C HIS A 44 15.63 7.07 1.96
N ARG A 45 15.19 7.40 3.19
CA ARG A 45 13.83 7.14 3.65
C ARG A 45 12.79 7.89 2.81
N ARG A 46 13.05 9.15 2.45
CA ARG A 46 12.15 9.96 1.62
C ARG A 46 11.92 9.34 0.25
N ARG A 47 12.96 8.82 -0.39
CA ARG A 47 12.87 8.11 -1.68
C ARG A 47 11.89 6.95 -1.59
N TRP A 48 12.07 6.08 -0.61
CA TRP A 48 11.26 4.89 -0.48
C TRP A 48 9.84 5.18 0.04
N THR A 49 9.65 6.27 0.78
CA THR A 49 8.31 6.76 1.13
C THR A 49 7.54 7.23 -0.09
N LEU A 50 8.17 8.03 -0.97
CA LEU A 50 7.58 8.43 -2.25
C LEU A 50 7.25 7.22 -3.13
N TRP A 51 8.16 6.27 -3.22
CA TRP A 51 7.96 5.03 -3.98
C TRP A 51 6.79 4.21 -3.46
N ALA A 52 6.76 3.91 -2.17
CA ALA A 52 5.69 3.16 -1.53
C ALA A 52 4.32 3.85 -1.69
N ALA A 53 4.27 5.19 -1.61
CA ALA A 53 3.04 5.95 -1.87
C ALA A 53 2.53 5.75 -3.30
N LYS A 54 3.43 5.78 -4.29
CA LYS A 54 3.07 5.56 -5.71
C LYS A 54 2.62 4.12 -5.97
N GLU A 55 3.36 3.15 -5.44
CA GLU A 55 3.06 1.73 -5.68
C GLU A 55 1.79 1.28 -4.98
N SER A 56 1.56 1.71 -3.73
CA SER A 56 0.28 1.46 -3.05
C SER A 56 -0.89 2.08 -3.81
N THR A 57 -0.72 3.30 -4.34
CA THR A 57 -1.73 3.97 -5.16
C THR A 57 -1.98 3.23 -6.47
N TYR A 58 -0.92 2.77 -7.15
CA TYR A 58 -1.08 1.96 -8.36
C TYR A 58 -1.90 0.70 -8.09
N LYS A 59 -1.61 -0.03 -7.00
CA LYS A 59 -2.35 -1.23 -6.63
C LYS A 59 -3.85 -0.94 -6.40
N ALA A 60 -4.19 0.19 -5.76
CA ALA A 60 -5.58 0.63 -5.61
C ALA A 60 -6.22 1.07 -6.93
N ALA A 61 -5.50 1.85 -7.75
CA ALA A 61 -5.96 2.33 -9.05
C ALA A 61 -6.22 1.18 -10.03
N LYS A 62 -5.34 0.16 -10.04
CA LYS A 62 -5.46 -1.05 -10.87
C LYS A 62 -6.74 -1.85 -10.61
N LYS A 63 -7.26 -1.79 -9.38
CA LYS A 63 -8.53 -2.42 -9.01
C LYS A 63 -9.74 -1.61 -9.49
N LEU A 64 -9.61 -0.27 -9.58
CA LEU A 64 -10.63 0.61 -10.14
C LEU A 64 -10.70 0.50 -11.67
N ASP A 65 -9.53 0.50 -12.29
CA ASP A 65 -9.36 0.42 -13.74
C ASP A 65 -8.25 -0.57 -14.09
N PRO A 66 -8.61 -1.77 -14.56
CA PRO A 66 -7.63 -2.80 -14.96
C PRO A 66 -6.69 -2.39 -16.09
N THR A 67 -6.96 -1.32 -16.81
CA THR A 67 -6.09 -0.81 -17.90
C THR A 67 -4.91 0.00 -17.37
N VAL A 68 -4.97 0.52 -16.14
CA VAL A 68 -3.90 1.29 -15.51
C VAL A 68 -2.59 0.51 -15.52
N ARG A 69 -1.52 1.15 -15.96
CA ARG A 69 -0.14 0.63 -15.93
C ARG A 69 0.69 1.43 -14.93
N PHE A 70 1.72 0.80 -14.40
CA PHE A 70 2.61 1.49 -13.46
C PHE A 70 3.68 2.30 -14.20
N PHE A 71 3.38 3.57 -14.40
CA PHE A 71 4.34 4.59 -14.79
C PHE A 71 4.52 5.53 -13.59
N PRO A 72 5.58 5.38 -12.77
CA PRO A 72 5.65 6.03 -11.44
C PRO A 72 5.49 7.55 -11.47
N ARG A 73 5.94 8.22 -12.53
CA ARG A 73 5.82 9.69 -12.68
C ARG A 73 4.39 10.18 -12.90
N GLU A 74 3.48 9.31 -13.32
CA GLU A 74 2.06 9.64 -13.49
C GLU A 74 1.30 9.62 -12.16
N PHE A 75 1.86 8.99 -11.13
CA PHE A 75 1.36 9.00 -9.75
C PHE A 75 2.03 10.15 -8.99
N VAL A 76 1.44 11.35 -9.05
CA VAL A 76 2.03 12.56 -8.47
C VAL A 76 1.69 12.64 -6.99
N VAL A 77 2.72 12.65 -6.14
CA VAL A 77 2.57 12.74 -4.68
C VAL A 77 2.59 14.20 -4.26
N GLU A 78 1.60 14.62 -3.49
CA GLU A 78 1.46 15.97 -2.95
C GLU A 78 1.24 15.95 -1.43
N GLY A 79 1.77 16.96 -0.73
CA GLY A 79 1.56 17.14 0.71
C GLY A 79 2.10 16.00 1.55
N LEU A 80 3.22 15.41 1.15
CA LEU A 80 3.82 14.28 1.86
C LEU A 80 4.42 14.73 3.20
N ASP A 81 3.85 14.19 4.29
CA ASP A 81 4.31 14.34 5.67
C ASP A 81 4.55 12.99 6.35
N GLU A 82 4.70 12.96 7.66
CA GLU A 82 4.96 11.74 8.45
C GLU A 82 3.73 10.80 8.52
N GLU A 83 2.52 11.31 8.32
CA GLU A 83 1.27 10.55 8.44
C GLU A 83 0.73 10.09 7.09
N GLY A 84 1.06 10.80 6.00
CA GLY A 84 0.54 10.45 4.68
C GLY A 84 0.77 11.47 3.58
N ALA A 85 0.00 11.29 2.50
CA ALA A 85 0.02 12.12 1.31
C ALA A 85 -1.30 12.04 0.54
N GLU A 86 -1.51 12.95 -0.39
CA GLU A 86 -2.47 12.78 -1.48
C GLU A 86 -1.71 12.40 -2.75
N VAL A 87 -2.22 11.41 -3.49
CA VAL A 87 -1.62 11.01 -4.78
C VAL A 87 -2.64 11.22 -5.89
N HIS A 88 -2.21 11.91 -6.93
CA HIS A 88 -3.01 12.22 -8.11
C HIS A 88 -2.59 11.33 -9.28
N HIS A 89 -3.57 10.76 -9.97
CA HIS A 89 -3.41 9.99 -11.20
C HIS A 89 -4.64 10.18 -12.09
N SER A 90 -4.56 9.88 -13.38
CA SER A 90 -5.71 9.94 -14.31
C SER A 90 -6.91 9.10 -13.85
N ALA A 91 -6.69 7.98 -13.16
CA ALA A 91 -7.72 7.15 -12.56
C ALA A 91 -8.42 7.79 -11.32
N GLY A 92 -7.90 8.89 -10.78
CA GLY A 92 -8.49 9.60 -9.65
C GLY A 92 -7.50 10.16 -8.65
N ARG A 93 -8.03 10.57 -7.50
CA ARG A 93 -7.25 11.02 -6.34
C ARG A 93 -7.29 9.97 -5.26
N PHE A 94 -6.18 9.80 -4.57
CA PHE A 94 -6.00 8.78 -3.54
C PHE A 94 -5.44 9.41 -2.28
N ILE A 95 -5.94 8.97 -1.14
CA ILE A 95 -5.36 9.29 0.16
C ILE A 95 -4.42 8.14 0.52
N VAL A 96 -3.18 8.47 0.79
CA VAL A 96 -2.15 7.54 1.26
C VAL A 96 -1.92 7.79 2.73
N ARG A 97 -1.96 6.74 3.54
CA ARG A 97 -1.52 6.75 4.93
C ARG A 97 -0.19 6.04 5.03
N LEU A 98 0.67 6.60 5.85
CA LEU A 98 2.02 6.12 6.06
C LEU A 98 2.20 5.59 7.48
N ARG A 99 3.00 4.55 7.59
CA ARG A 99 3.63 4.09 8.82
C ARG A 99 5.09 3.81 8.49
N HIS A 100 5.97 4.15 9.36
CA HIS A 100 7.39 3.89 9.17
C HIS A 100 8.12 3.79 10.49
N CYS A 101 9.27 3.17 10.45
CA CYS A 101 10.31 3.23 11.48
C CYS A 101 11.67 3.32 10.78
N ASP A 102 12.76 3.09 11.52
CA ASP A 102 14.11 3.14 10.93
C ASP A 102 14.43 1.96 10.01
N GLU A 103 13.55 0.95 9.97
CA GLU A 103 13.77 -0.28 9.22
C GLU A 103 12.88 -0.41 7.99
N TRP A 104 11.70 0.16 8.02
CA TRP A 104 10.72 0.01 6.93
C TRP A 104 9.80 1.21 6.79
N VAL A 105 9.22 1.33 5.60
CA VAL A 105 8.10 2.22 5.27
C VAL A 105 6.95 1.38 4.78
N HIS A 106 5.73 1.66 5.26
CA HIS A 106 4.50 1.05 4.78
C HIS A 106 3.50 2.13 4.37
N ALA A 107 3.04 2.06 3.13
CA ALA A 107 2.06 2.95 2.56
C ALA A 107 0.76 2.20 2.27
N VAL A 108 -0.37 2.84 2.57
CA VAL A 108 -1.70 2.30 2.28
C VAL A 108 -2.55 3.36 1.59
N ALA A 109 -2.97 3.06 0.36
CA ALA A 109 -3.73 3.96 -0.49
C ALA A 109 -5.20 3.56 -0.59
N THR A 110 -6.09 4.56 -0.57
CA THR A 110 -7.52 4.41 -0.87
C THR A 110 -7.99 5.51 -1.80
N PRO A 111 -8.95 5.22 -2.70
CA PRO A 111 -9.57 6.27 -3.51
C PRO A 111 -10.24 7.33 -2.62
N ARG A 112 -10.02 8.58 -2.94
CA ARG A 112 -10.72 9.70 -2.30
C ARG A 112 -12.17 9.70 -2.73
N SER A 113 -13.11 9.59 -1.79
CA SER A 113 -14.54 9.68 -2.09
C SER A 113 -14.91 11.06 -2.66
N ARG A 114 -15.70 11.10 -3.73
CA ARG A 114 -16.21 12.35 -4.33
C ARG A 114 -17.19 13.10 -3.42
N LEU A 115 -17.66 12.51 -2.33
CA LEU A 115 -18.69 13.03 -1.44
C LEU A 115 -18.21 14.02 -0.36
N GLY A 116 -16.95 14.43 -0.35
CA GLY A 116 -16.38 15.33 0.66
C GLY A 116 -15.66 16.54 0.09
N ARG A 117 -16.38 17.56 -0.39
CA ARG A 117 -15.85 18.92 -0.57
C ARG A 117 -15.68 19.62 0.79
N ARG A 118 -14.82 19.13 1.65
CA ARG A 118 -14.27 19.94 2.75
C ARG A 118 -12.77 19.78 2.72
N ARG A 119 -12.04 20.93 2.83
CA ARG A 119 -10.60 20.97 3.09
C ARG A 119 -10.27 19.87 4.10
N SER A 120 -9.76 18.77 3.62
CA SER A 120 -9.39 17.70 4.53
C SER A 120 -8.02 18.03 5.10
N VAL A 121 -7.99 18.54 6.30
CA VAL A 121 -7.15 17.92 7.31
C VAL A 121 -7.24 16.41 7.03
N ILE A 122 -6.11 15.71 6.99
CA ILE A 122 -6.06 14.23 6.93
C ILE A 122 -6.76 13.76 8.21
N THR A 123 -8.09 13.81 8.20
CA THR A 123 -8.87 13.40 9.36
C THR A 123 -8.80 11.89 9.42
N ARG A 124 -8.48 11.39 10.60
CA ARG A 124 -8.58 10.00 11.04
C ARG A 124 -9.99 9.46 10.81
N SER A 125 -10.42 9.35 9.55
CA SER A 125 -11.63 8.58 9.26
C SER A 125 -11.33 7.12 9.61
N PRO A 126 -12.14 6.46 10.43
CA PRO A 126 -11.91 5.06 10.75
C PRO A 126 -11.90 4.28 9.45
N TRP A 127 -10.76 3.69 9.15
CA TRP A 127 -10.60 2.74 8.06
C TRP A 127 -11.44 1.50 8.40
N PRO A 128 -12.38 1.08 7.58
CA PRO A 128 -13.17 -0.12 7.86
C PRO A 128 -12.36 -1.38 7.52
N GLY A 129 -11.24 -1.59 8.23
CA GLY A 129 -10.33 -2.68 7.96
C GLY A 129 -9.07 -2.59 8.80
N SER A 130 -8.05 -3.34 8.42
CA SER A 130 -6.74 -3.37 9.06
C SER A 130 -5.60 -3.23 8.05
N ALA A 131 -4.49 -2.67 8.49
CA ALA A 131 -3.24 -2.64 7.75
C ALA A 131 -2.08 -2.90 8.70
N GLU A 132 -1.27 -3.91 8.41
CA GLU A 132 -0.19 -4.35 9.27
C GLU A 132 1.09 -4.66 8.48
N VAL A 133 2.22 -4.59 9.18
CA VAL A 133 3.54 -5.02 8.74
C VAL A 133 4.06 -6.04 9.73
N ARG A 134 4.65 -7.12 9.23
CA ARG A 134 5.33 -8.14 10.04
C ARG A 134 6.70 -8.43 9.47
N SER A 135 7.67 -8.55 10.35
CA SER A 135 8.97 -9.14 10.03
C SER A 135 8.83 -10.64 9.87
N ILE A 136 9.47 -11.19 8.85
CA ILE A 136 9.60 -12.63 8.65
C ILE A 136 11.07 -13.02 8.66
N GLU A 137 11.41 -14.09 9.36
CA GLU A 137 12.73 -14.69 9.23
C GLU A 137 12.85 -15.28 7.82
N ARG A 138 13.92 -14.91 7.09
CA ARG A 138 14.18 -15.36 5.71
C ARG A 138 14.15 -16.89 5.52
N ALA A 139 14.26 -17.64 6.61
CA ALA A 139 14.26 -19.11 6.61
C ALA A 139 12.85 -19.76 6.67
N ARG A 140 11.77 -18.99 6.83
CA ARG A 140 10.43 -19.53 7.11
C ARG A 140 9.45 -19.48 5.95
N GLY A 141 9.89 -19.71 4.73
CA GLY A 141 8.96 -19.93 3.61
C GLY A 141 8.90 -18.79 2.60
N ASN A 142 7.98 -18.91 1.66
CA ASN A 142 7.74 -17.92 0.60
C ASN A 142 7.05 -16.68 1.19
N PRO A 143 7.63 -15.46 1.09
CA PRO A 143 7.03 -14.24 1.63
C PRO A 143 5.59 -14.01 1.18
N SER A 144 5.27 -14.36 -0.05
CA SER A 144 3.91 -14.24 -0.59
C SER A 144 2.90 -15.17 0.09
N GLU A 145 3.31 -16.37 0.51
CA GLU A 145 2.46 -17.32 1.25
C GLU A 145 2.25 -16.83 2.68
N VAL A 146 3.32 -16.42 3.33
CA VAL A 146 3.25 -15.84 4.68
C VAL A 146 2.33 -14.62 4.72
N ALA A 147 2.47 -13.70 3.74
CA ALA A 147 1.60 -12.54 3.65
C ALA A 147 0.12 -12.91 3.49
N ARG A 148 -0.18 -13.96 2.69
CA ARG A 148 -1.55 -14.45 2.50
C ARG A 148 -2.13 -15.02 3.78
N ASP A 149 -1.40 -15.90 4.47
CA ASP A 149 -1.88 -16.54 5.69
C ASP A 149 -2.16 -15.53 6.79
N LEU A 150 -1.23 -14.61 7.04
CA LEU A 150 -1.41 -13.54 8.01
C LEU A 150 -2.56 -12.59 7.66
N ALA A 151 -2.72 -12.26 6.38
CA ALA A 151 -3.84 -11.43 5.92
C ALA A 151 -5.19 -12.12 6.15
N MET A 152 -5.29 -13.42 5.86
CA MET A 152 -6.52 -14.19 6.08
C MET A 152 -6.87 -14.31 7.57
N ASP A 153 -5.88 -14.46 8.45
CA ASP A 153 -6.10 -14.46 9.90
C ASP A 153 -6.58 -13.09 10.38
N SER A 154 -5.97 -12.01 9.87
CA SER A 154 -6.37 -10.63 10.15
C SER A 154 -7.80 -10.34 9.69
N ILE A 155 -8.18 -10.78 8.49
CA ILE A 155 -9.55 -10.65 7.95
C ILE A 155 -10.55 -11.42 8.82
N ALA A 156 -10.27 -12.69 9.12
CA ALA A 156 -11.14 -13.54 9.93
C ALA A 156 -11.41 -12.91 11.30
N SER A 157 -10.35 -12.45 11.97
CA SER A 157 -10.46 -11.76 13.26
C SER A 157 -11.24 -10.45 13.15
N GLY A 158 -10.91 -9.59 12.18
CA GLY A 158 -11.52 -8.27 12.02
C GLY A 158 -12.97 -8.31 11.56
N MET A 159 -13.38 -9.35 10.83
CA MET A 159 -14.75 -9.58 10.38
C MET A 159 -15.56 -10.46 11.34
N ALA A 160 -14.93 -10.96 12.41
CA ALA A 160 -15.51 -11.87 13.39
C ALA A 160 -16.11 -13.15 12.75
N VAL A 161 -15.35 -13.76 11.83
CA VAL A 161 -15.71 -15.03 11.16
C VAL A 161 -14.66 -16.10 11.43
N ALA A 162 -15.00 -17.36 11.19
CA ALA A 162 -14.01 -18.42 11.30
C ALA A 162 -13.00 -18.35 10.15
N ARG A 163 -11.71 -18.62 10.43
CA ARG A 163 -10.63 -18.60 9.44
C ARG A 163 -10.93 -19.46 8.19
N LYS A 164 -11.57 -20.63 8.39
CA LYS A 164 -11.99 -21.55 7.32
C LYS A 164 -13.08 -20.99 6.37
N ASP A 165 -13.73 -19.90 6.76
CA ASP A 165 -14.76 -19.24 5.98
C ASP A 165 -14.18 -18.09 5.11
N VAL A 166 -12.85 -17.89 5.19
CA VAL A 166 -12.09 -16.90 4.40
C VAL A 166 -11.21 -17.66 3.43
N GLU A 167 -11.46 -17.50 2.14
CA GLU A 167 -10.66 -18.10 1.07
C GLU A 167 -9.99 -16.99 0.27
N LEU A 168 -8.78 -17.24 -0.19
CA LEU A 168 -8.02 -16.31 -1.02
C LEU A 168 -7.71 -16.94 -2.36
N GLU A 169 -8.26 -16.34 -3.41
CA GLU A 169 -7.96 -16.69 -4.79
C GLU A 169 -7.10 -15.60 -5.45
N ALA A 170 -6.44 -15.94 -6.54
CA ALA A 170 -5.70 -14.99 -7.35
C ALA A 170 -6.41 -14.79 -8.68
N ARG A 171 -6.89 -13.59 -8.96
CA ARG A 171 -7.32 -13.18 -10.29
C ARG A 171 -6.17 -12.43 -10.97
N GLY A 172 -5.30 -13.19 -11.62
CA GLY A 172 -4.02 -12.67 -12.10
C GLY A 172 -3.12 -12.27 -10.93
N ARG A 173 -2.76 -10.98 -10.84
CA ARG A 173 -1.92 -10.44 -9.75
C ARG A 173 -2.73 -9.79 -8.62
N ILE A 174 -4.05 -9.74 -8.73
CA ILE A 174 -4.93 -9.11 -7.72
C ILE A 174 -5.46 -10.23 -6.81
N PRO A 175 -5.22 -10.17 -5.49
CA PRO A 175 -5.82 -11.10 -4.54
C PRO A 175 -7.33 -10.85 -4.47
N GLU A 176 -8.13 -11.91 -4.54
CA GLU A 176 -9.57 -11.87 -4.42
C GLU A 176 -9.98 -12.67 -3.19
N VAL A 177 -10.63 -12.00 -2.23
CA VAL A 177 -11.11 -12.65 -1.01
C VAL A 177 -12.52 -13.14 -1.24
N ARG A 178 -12.74 -14.44 -1.03
CA ARG A 178 -14.07 -15.04 -0.98
C ARG A 178 -14.44 -15.31 0.47
N MET A 179 -15.63 -14.88 0.81
CA MET A 179 -16.23 -15.11 2.12
C MET A 179 -17.36 -16.10 1.96
N ARG A 180 -17.48 -17.06 2.88
CA ARG A 180 -18.60 -18.00 2.90
C ARG A 180 -19.94 -17.27 3.08
N ASP A 181 -19.96 -16.20 3.89
CA ASP A 181 -21.08 -15.28 3.97
C ASP A 181 -21.05 -14.31 2.78
N ALA A 182 -21.97 -14.48 1.82
CA ALA A 182 -22.06 -13.67 0.63
C ALA A 182 -22.40 -12.19 0.88
N GLN A 183 -22.84 -11.82 2.08
CA GLN A 183 -23.09 -10.44 2.50
C GLN A 183 -21.77 -9.70 2.84
N LEU A 184 -20.70 -10.42 3.08
CA LEU A 184 -19.40 -9.84 3.39
C LEU A 184 -18.61 -9.59 2.10
N ARG A 185 -18.07 -8.38 1.98
CA ARG A 185 -17.17 -7.98 0.91
C ARG A 185 -15.86 -7.49 1.50
N VAL A 186 -14.77 -8.06 1.05
CA VAL A 186 -13.42 -7.68 1.50
C VAL A 186 -12.57 -7.40 0.29
N ASP A 187 -11.93 -6.23 0.28
CA ASP A 187 -10.86 -5.89 -0.65
C ASP A 187 -9.52 -6.03 0.07
N LEU A 188 -8.55 -6.68 -0.55
CA LEU A 188 -7.26 -7.01 0.04
C LEU A 188 -6.13 -6.56 -0.87
N SER A 189 -5.07 -6.02 -0.27
CA SER A 189 -3.79 -5.76 -0.93
C SER A 189 -2.67 -6.40 -0.12
N LEU A 190 -1.71 -7.02 -0.82
CA LEU A 190 -0.54 -7.67 -0.24
C LEU A 190 0.73 -7.04 -0.79
N SER A 191 1.79 -6.98 0.02
CA SER A 191 3.14 -6.62 -0.41
C SER A 191 4.18 -7.34 0.45
N HIS A 192 5.38 -7.43 -0.07
CA HIS A 192 6.55 -7.88 0.67
C HIS A 192 7.81 -7.24 0.06
N ASP A 193 8.78 -6.97 0.91
CA ASP A 193 10.10 -6.49 0.51
C ASP A 193 11.12 -6.88 1.60
N GLY A 194 12.30 -7.34 1.19
CA GLY A 194 13.34 -7.81 2.10
C GLY A 194 12.81 -8.82 3.11
N GLN A 195 12.87 -8.45 4.39
CA GLN A 195 12.38 -9.28 5.51
C GLN A 195 10.97 -8.93 5.99
N TYR A 196 10.24 -8.07 5.27
CA TYR A 196 8.92 -7.63 5.68
C TYR A 196 7.84 -8.12 4.72
N VAL A 197 6.71 -8.49 5.31
CA VAL A 197 5.44 -8.67 4.61
C VAL A 197 4.43 -7.69 5.17
N ALA A 198 3.53 -7.23 4.32
CA ALA A 198 2.48 -6.33 4.73
C ALA A 198 1.18 -6.64 3.99
N TRP A 199 0.08 -6.33 4.65
CA TRP A 199 -1.24 -6.40 4.08
C TRP A 199 -2.09 -5.20 4.50
N ALA A 200 -3.05 -4.89 3.67
CA ALA A 200 -4.13 -3.98 4.01
C ALA A 200 -5.44 -4.54 3.45
N TRP A 201 -6.48 -4.55 4.27
CA TRP A 201 -7.81 -4.94 3.82
C TRP A 201 -8.87 -3.95 4.28
N ALA A 202 -9.93 -3.86 3.49
CA ALA A 202 -11.13 -3.11 3.82
C ALA A 202 -12.34 -4.00 3.61
N GLY A 203 -13.21 -4.05 4.60
CA GLY A 203 -14.40 -4.90 4.58
C GLY A 203 -15.68 -4.11 4.83
N THR A 204 -16.76 -4.56 4.22
CA THR A 204 -18.12 -4.05 4.47
C THR A 204 -19.07 -5.23 4.60
N ARG A 205 -20.05 -5.08 5.47
CA ARG A 205 -21.23 -5.95 5.50
C ARG A 205 -22.34 -5.25 4.75
N HIS A 206 -22.84 -5.89 3.69
CA HIS A 206 -24.04 -5.41 3.02
C HIS A 206 -25.27 -5.79 3.85
N PRO A 207 -26.21 -4.88 4.02
CA PRO A 207 -27.47 -5.18 4.71
C PRO A 207 -28.29 -6.21 3.94
#